data_e4201976def5f597c69308c318893949
#
_entry.id   e4201976def5f597c69308c318893949
#
_cell.length_a   1.000
_cell.length_b   1.000
_cell.length_c   1.000
_cell.angle_alpha   90.00
_cell.angle_beta   90.00
_cell.angle_gamma   90.00
#
_symmetry.space_group_name_H-M   'P 1'
#
loop_
_entity.id
_entity.type
_entity.pdbx_description
1 polymer ?
#
loop_
_entity_poly.entity_id
_entity_poly.type
_entity_poly.pdbx_seq_one_letter_code
_entity_poly.pdbx_strand_id
1 'polypeptide(L)'
;MVCLSAGMFPGLWCSILSGLYNVSGHVRWANAIIFCRVFLAAAASLYLALALGWSPWWFLVLSEAVTVLLWWAAAGIYHRRHPELTRFLLLDRSLEEEGRVINFSVEGDTEDICDASRRISEFCEENDMNVRQVMRISLAIEEIMTMIVQENSPGHVSLDVRVFSLQQEMGIRISYDGREYDPFGLHAKGDMQYLGVDLIANMMRSVVYQRTFGVNTLQLLL
;
A
#
# COMPACT_ATOMS: atom_id res chain seq x y z
N MET A 1 -22.79 -13.12 29.44
CA MET A 1 -21.86 -12.00 29.23
C MET A 1 -20.44 -12.42 28.93
N VAL A 2 -19.87 -13.41 29.65
CA VAL A 2 -18.45 -13.87 29.45
C VAL A 2 -18.18 -14.36 28.02
N CYS A 3 -19.11 -15.07 27.38
CA CYS A 3 -18.90 -15.58 26.00
C CYS A 3 -18.80 -14.45 24.94
N LEU A 4 -19.51 -13.36 25.10
CA LEU A 4 -19.45 -12.22 24.17
C LEU A 4 -18.09 -11.52 24.23
N SER A 5 -17.56 -11.29 25.45
CA SER A 5 -16.25 -10.65 25.63
C SER A 5 -15.10 -11.54 25.14
N ALA A 6 -15.18 -12.84 25.31
CA ALA A 6 -14.14 -13.77 24.83
C ALA A 6 -14.05 -13.85 23.29
N GLY A 7 -15.18 -13.70 22.58
CA GLY A 7 -15.21 -13.68 21.11
C GLY A 7 -14.75 -12.35 20.49
N MET A 8 -14.71 -11.27 21.25
CA MET A 8 -14.35 -9.95 20.69
C MET A 8 -12.90 -9.87 20.20
N PHE A 9 -11.95 -10.46 20.91
CA PHE A 9 -10.53 -10.38 20.53
C PHE A 9 -10.22 -11.09 19.19
N PRO A 10 -10.62 -12.35 18.98
CA PRO A 10 -10.42 -13.01 17.69
C PRO A 10 -11.18 -12.30 16.55
N GLY A 11 -12.39 -11.80 16.82
CA GLY A 11 -13.16 -11.07 15.85
C GLY A 11 -12.53 -9.75 15.41
N LEU A 12 -11.95 -9.00 16.35
CA LEU A 12 -11.18 -7.79 16.06
C LEU A 12 -9.96 -8.12 15.20
N TRP A 13 -9.23 -9.17 15.54
CA TRP A 13 -8.07 -9.63 14.79
C TRP A 13 -8.41 -9.95 13.32
N CYS A 14 -9.47 -10.72 13.08
CA CYS A 14 -9.95 -11.03 11.74
C CYS A 14 -10.35 -9.76 10.95
N SER A 15 -10.95 -8.79 11.62
CA SER A 15 -11.36 -7.51 11.00
C SER A 15 -10.16 -6.66 10.61
N ILE A 16 -9.14 -6.58 11.46
CA ILE A 16 -7.88 -5.88 11.18
C ILE A 16 -7.16 -6.54 9.99
N LEU A 17 -7.03 -7.86 9.99
CA LEU A 17 -6.39 -8.59 8.89
C LEU A 17 -7.14 -8.41 7.57
N SER A 18 -8.47 -8.47 7.58
CA SER A 18 -9.27 -8.24 6.38
C SER A 18 -9.06 -6.81 5.84
N GLY A 19 -8.99 -5.81 6.72
CA GLY A 19 -8.67 -4.43 6.36
C GLY A 19 -7.28 -4.30 5.74
N LEU A 20 -6.26 -4.89 6.36
CA LEU A 20 -4.89 -4.89 5.84
C LEU A 20 -4.78 -5.54 4.46
N TYR A 21 -5.43 -6.68 4.24
CA TYR A 21 -5.43 -7.35 2.94
C TYR A 21 -6.15 -6.55 1.84
N ASN A 22 -7.18 -5.79 2.19
CA ASN A 22 -7.83 -4.88 1.24
C ASN A 22 -6.87 -3.75 0.81
N VAL A 23 -6.15 -3.16 1.77
CA VAL A 23 -5.19 -2.08 1.49
C VAL A 23 -3.96 -2.58 0.74
N SER A 24 -3.48 -3.79 1.05
CA SER A 24 -2.33 -4.41 0.37
C SER A 24 -2.66 -5.06 -0.98
N GLY A 25 -3.87 -4.87 -1.51
CA GLY A 25 -4.29 -5.39 -2.82
C GLY A 25 -4.68 -6.88 -2.83
N HIS A 26 -4.62 -7.56 -1.68
CA HIS A 26 -4.98 -8.98 -1.54
C HIS A 26 -6.49 -9.18 -1.27
N VAL A 27 -7.34 -8.52 -2.07
CA VAL A 27 -8.80 -8.49 -1.90
C VAL A 27 -9.43 -9.89 -1.85
N ARG A 28 -8.89 -10.85 -2.60
CA ARG A 28 -9.38 -12.25 -2.58
C ARG A 28 -9.23 -12.89 -1.20
N TRP A 29 -8.12 -12.62 -0.51
CA TRP A 29 -7.86 -13.11 0.83
C TRP A 29 -8.76 -12.43 1.87
N ALA A 30 -8.96 -11.12 1.76
CA ALA A 30 -9.88 -10.38 2.60
C ALA A 30 -11.31 -10.94 2.51
N ASN A 31 -11.81 -11.14 1.29
CA ASN A 31 -13.14 -11.71 1.06
C ASN A 31 -13.25 -13.16 1.56
N ALA A 32 -12.19 -13.98 1.40
CA ALA A 32 -12.16 -15.34 1.89
C ALA A 32 -12.26 -15.41 3.43
N ILE A 33 -11.59 -14.50 4.15
CA ILE A 33 -11.71 -14.42 5.62
C ILE A 33 -13.15 -14.10 6.02
N ILE A 34 -13.74 -13.08 5.41
CA ILE A 34 -15.11 -12.64 5.73
C ILE A 34 -16.10 -13.78 5.45
N PHE A 35 -16.00 -14.41 4.28
CA PHE A 35 -16.88 -15.52 3.91
C PHE A 35 -16.74 -16.71 4.86
N CYS A 36 -15.51 -17.11 5.17
CA CYS A 36 -15.24 -18.21 6.11
C CYS A 36 -15.81 -17.91 7.49
N ARG A 37 -15.62 -16.69 8.00
CA ARG A 37 -16.09 -16.28 9.32
C ARG A 37 -17.61 -16.25 9.41
N VAL A 38 -18.28 -15.60 8.44
CA VAL A 38 -19.73 -15.35 8.49
C VAL A 38 -20.53 -16.59 8.17
N PHE A 39 -20.06 -17.43 7.26
CA PHE A 39 -20.85 -18.59 6.79
C PHE A 39 -20.29 -19.92 7.30
N LEU A 40 -19.05 -20.27 6.96
CA LEU A 40 -18.53 -21.60 7.21
C LEU A 40 -18.28 -21.85 8.69
N ALA A 41 -17.55 -20.95 9.36
CA ALA A 41 -17.20 -21.13 10.76
C ALA A 41 -18.42 -20.98 11.66
N ALA A 42 -19.34 -20.07 11.35
CA ALA A 42 -20.57 -19.91 12.11
C ALA A 42 -21.48 -21.15 12.02
N ALA A 43 -21.71 -21.68 10.81
CA ALA A 43 -22.52 -22.89 10.62
C ALA A 43 -21.89 -24.11 11.28
N ALA A 44 -20.58 -24.32 11.09
CA ALA A 44 -19.87 -25.44 11.69
C ALA A 44 -19.87 -25.37 13.24
N SER A 45 -19.66 -24.18 13.79
CA SER A 45 -19.64 -23.96 15.24
C SER A 45 -21.02 -24.14 15.89
N LEU A 46 -22.07 -23.68 15.21
CA LEU A 46 -23.43 -23.89 15.69
C LEU A 46 -23.77 -25.38 15.70
N TYR A 47 -23.46 -26.09 14.61
CA TYR A 47 -23.67 -27.54 14.53
C TYR A 47 -22.90 -28.29 15.63
N LEU A 48 -21.64 -27.91 15.85
CA LEU A 48 -20.81 -28.55 16.89
C LEU A 48 -21.35 -28.28 18.29
N ALA A 49 -21.77 -27.05 18.58
CA ALA A 49 -22.36 -26.69 19.88
C ALA A 49 -23.63 -27.51 20.17
N LEU A 50 -24.50 -27.67 19.17
CA LEU A 50 -25.71 -28.47 19.28
C LEU A 50 -25.41 -29.96 19.45
N ALA A 51 -24.47 -30.50 18.69
CA ALA A 51 -24.06 -31.92 18.77
C ALA A 51 -23.44 -32.29 20.13
N LEU A 52 -22.74 -31.35 20.76
CA LEU A 52 -22.13 -31.52 22.09
C LEU A 52 -23.08 -31.21 23.26
N GLY A 53 -24.31 -30.77 22.96
CA GLY A 53 -25.29 -30.34 23.96
C GLY A 53 -24.90 -29.07 24.71
N TRP A 54 -24.06 -28.26 24.14
CA TRP A 54 -23.64 -27.00 24.73
C TRP A 54 -24.68 -25.91 24.47
N SER A 55 -24.66 -24.87 25.31
CA SER A 55 -25.51 -23.69 25.07
C SER A 55 -25.22 -23.09 23.69
N PRO A 56 -26.25 -22.78 22.88
CA PRO A 56 -26.06 -22.19 21.53
C PRO A 56 -25.15 -20.97 21.50
N TRP A 57 -25.08 -20.22 22.60
CA TRP A 57 -24.22 -19.04 22.71
C TRP A 57 -22.72 -19.30 22.54
N TRP A 58 -22.28 -20.54 22.75
CA TRP A 58 -20.87 -20.94 22.54
C TRP A 58 -20.46 -20.88 21.06
N PHE A 59 -21.42 -20.91 20.14
CA PHE A 59 -21.08 -20.81 18.71
C PHE A 59 -20.34 -19.51 18.38
N LEU A 60 -20.62 -18.40 19.08
CA LEU A 60 -19.95 -17.12 18.86
C LEU A 60 -18.43 -17.20 19.12
N VAL A 61 -18.05 -17.84 20.23
CA VAL A 61 -16.64 -17.99 20.59
C VAL A 61 -15.95 -19.02 19.69
N LEU A 62 -16.64 -20.15 19.44
CA LEU A 62 -16.13 -21.22 18.60
C LEU A 62 -15.94 -20.77 17.15
N SER A 63 -16.87 -20.01 16.59
CA SER A 63 -16.76 -19.52 15.21
C SER A 63 -15.55 -18.60 15.00
N GLU A 64 -15.28 -17.72 15.95
CA GLU A 64 -14.11 -16.85 15.89
C GLU A 64 -12.81 -17.63 16.06
N ALA A 65 -12.76 -18.56 17.02
CA ALA A 65 -11.59 -19.42 17.24
C ALA A 65 -11.30 -20.31 16.01
N VAL A 66 -12.34 -20.95 15.45
CA VAL A 66 -12.21 -21.76 14.23
C VAL A 66 -11.73 -20.93 13.05
N THR A 67 -12.24 -19.71 12.88
CA THR A 67 -11.81 -18.81 11.81
C THR A 67 -10.33 -18.45 11.93
N VAL A 68 -9.86 -18.11 13.13
CA VAL A 68 -8.45 -17.80 13.39
C VAL A 68 -7.56 -19.01 13.10
N LEU A 69 -7.95 -20.20 13.53
CA LEU A 69 -7.19 -21.44 13.30
C LEU A 69 -7.11 -21.80 11.81
N LEU A 70 -8.23 -21.73 11.10
CA LEU A 70 -8.28 -21.98 9.66
C LEU A 70 -7.42 -20.98 8.89
N TRP A 71 -7.50 -19.71 9.29
CA TRP A 71 -6.68 -18.68 8.71
C TRP A 71 -5.19 -18.89 8.96
N TRP A 72 -4.81 -19.22 10.19
CA TRP A 72 -3.42 -19.50 10.55
C TRP A 72 -2.85 -20.67 9.76
N ALA A 73 -3.64 -21.73 9.58
CA ALA A 73 -3.27 -22.87 8.73
C ALA A 73 -3.14 -22.49 7.26
N ALA A 74 -4.11 -21.74 6.71
CA ALA A 74 -4.10 -21.28 5.33
C ALA A 74 -2.91 -20.37 5.04
N ALA A 75 -2.63 -19.40 5.91
CA ALA A 75 -1.47 -18.51 5.81
C ALA A 75 -0.15 -19.31 5.88
N GLY A 76 -0.08 -20.33 6.75
CA GLY A 76 1.09 -21.19 6.83
C GLY A 76 1.32 -22.04 5.57
N ILE A 77 0.25 -22.56 4.95
CA ILE A 77 0.34 -23.30 3.68
C ILE A 77 0.74 -22.38 2.54
N TYR A 78 0.16 -21.19 2.51
CA TYR A 78 0.46 -20.20 1.47
C TYR A 78 1.91 -19.70 1.55
N HIS A 79 2.39 -19.39 2.75
CA HIS A 79 3.79 -18.99 2.96
C HIS A 79 4.81 -20.08 2.56
N ARG A 80 4.45 -21.37 2.69
CA ARG A 80 5.33 -22.45 2.19
C ARG A 80 5.48 -22.45 0.67
N ARG A 81 4.51 -21.91 -0.06
CA ARG A 81 4.55 -21.78 -1.53
C ARG A 81 5.13 -20.45 -1.98
N HIS A 82 5.08 -19.45 -1.13
CA HIS A 82 5.55 -18.08 -1.37
C HIS A 82 6.39 -17.60 -0.20
N PRO A 83 7.65 -18.10 -0.07
CA PRO A 83 8.52 -17.77 1.06
C PRO A 83 8.95 -16.30 1.08
N GLU A 84 8.87 -15.61 -0.05
CA GLU A 84 9.13 -14.19 -0.23
C GLU A 84 8.15 -13.28 0.52
N LEU A 85 6.95 -13.80 0.84
CA LEU A 85 5.93 -13.04 1.55
C LEU A 85 5.98 -13.29 3.05
N THR A 86 5.69 -12.26 3.84
CA THR A 86 5.54 -12.43 5.29
C THR A 86 4.35 -13.33 5.60
N ARG A 87 4.52 -14.22 6.59
CA ARG A 87 3.56 -15.29 6.89
C ARG A 87 2.13 -14.83 7.13
N PHE A 88 1.93 -13.69 7.78
CA PHE A 88 0.62 -13.20 8.19
C PHE A 88 0.14 -11.99 7.41
N LEU A 89 1.05 -11.10 7.02
CA LEU A 89 0.69 -9.85 6.38
C LEU A 89 0.72 -9.95 4.86
N LEU A 90 1.29 -11.02 4.29
CA LEU A 90 1.49 -11.23 2.85
C LEU A 90 2.20 -10.03 2.19
N LEU A 91 3.08 -9.34 2.95
CA LEU A 91 3.91 -8.25 2.46
C LEU A 91 5.19 -8.84 1.88
N ASP A 92 5.60 -8.31 0.76
CA ASP A 92 6.86 -8.67 0.13
C ASP A 92 8.03 -8.04 0.92
N ARG A 93 8.84 -8.91 1.49
CA ARG A 93 10.02 -8.55 2.28
C ARG A 93 11.29 -8.44 1.45
N SER A 94 11.31 -9.12 0.31
CA SER A 94 12.52 -9.21 -0.51
C SER A 94 12.97 -7.84 -1.00
N LEU A 95 12.04 -6.94 -1.25
CA LEU A 95 12.33 -5.58 -1.71
C LEU A 95 13.10 -4.74 -0.67
N GLU A 96 12.75 -4.91 0.61
CA GLU A 96 13.41 -4.16 1.71
C GLU A 96 14.74 -4.82 2.13
N GLU A 97 14.78 -6.15 2.17
CA GLU A 97 15.98 -6.92 2.55
C GLU A 97 17.10 -6.80 1.51
N GLU A 98 16.77 -6.64 0.24
CA GLU A 98 17.72 -6.45 -0.85
C GLU A 98 18.14 -4.97 -1.05
N GLY A 99 17.68 -4.04 -0.20
CA GLY A 99 17.97 -2.62 -0.34
C GLY A 99 17.34 -1.95 -1.56
N ARG A 100 16.35 -2.59 -2.16
CA ARG A 100 15.69 -2.12 -3.38
C ARG A 100 14.52 -1.16 -3.14
N VAL A 101 14.38 -0.66 -1.93
CA VAL A 101 13.34 0.30 -1.55
C VAL A 101 13.92 1.37 -0.67
N ILE A 102 13.67 2.63 -1.01
CA ILE A 102 13.91 3.76 -0.12
C ILE A 102 12.58 4.47 0.19
N ASN A 103 12.45 4.93 1.43
CA ASN A 103 11.32 5.73 1.89
C ASN A 103 11.87 6.97 2.61
N PHE A 104 11.29 8.12 2.33
CA PHE A 104 11.61 9.36 3.03
C PHE A 104 10.46 10.36 2.92
N SER A 105 10.38 11.29 3.87
CA SER A 105 9.39 12.35 3.88
C SER A 105 10.04 13.69 3.56
N VAL A 106 9.29 14.58 2.89
CA VAL A 106 9.69 15.91 2.45
C VAL A 106 8.66 16.90 2.98
N GLU A 107 9.09 17.94 3.67
CA GLU A 107 8.19 18.94 4.28
C GLU A 107 7.85 20.14 3.38
N GLY A 108 8.15 20.04 2.10
CA GLY A 108 7.75 21.05 1.10
C GLY A 108 8.67 22.26 0.97
N ASP A 109 9.82 22.26 1.63
CA ASP A 109 10.87 23.26 1.40
C ASP A 109 11.70 22.93 0.16
N THR A 110 12.19 23.96 -0.52
CA THR A 110 12.98 23.79 -1.75
C THR A 110 14.26 22.98 -1.49
N GLU A 111 14.88 23.14 -0.32
CA GLU A 111 16.08 22.40 0.07
C GLU A 111 15.79 20.91 0.24
N ASP A 112 14.66 20.59 0.88
CA ASP A 112 14.20 19.20 1.07
C ASP A 112 13.88 18.52 -0.27
N ILE A 113 13.30 19.27 -1.22
CA ILE A 113 12.99 18.74 -2.56
C ILE A 113 14.29 18.42 -3.34
N CYS A 114 15.29 19.28 -3.26
CA CYS A 114 16.60 19.03 -3.88
C CYS A 114 17.31 17.82 -3.25
N ASP A 115 17.22 17.69 -1.92
CA ASP A 115 17.78 16.53 -1.21
C ASP A 115 17.05 15.23 -1.57
N ALA A 116 15.74 15.28 -1.71
CA ALA A 116 14.93 14.16 -2.19
C ALA A 116 15.33 13.72 -3.60
N SER A 117 15.46 14.68 -4.51
CA SER A 117 15.92 14.44 -5.89
C SER A 117 17.30 13.77 -5.92
N ARG A 118 18.23 14.22 -5.08
CA ARG A 118 19.57 13.62 -4.95
C ARG A 118 19.51 12.18 -4.45
N ARG A 119 18.73 11.90 -3.40
CA ARG A 119 18.55 10.53 -2.87
C ARG A 119 17.97 9.57 -3.91
N ILE A 120 17.03 10.07 -4.72
CA ILE A 120 16.47 9.27 -5.81
C ILE A 120 17.53 8.98 -6.87
N SER A 121 18.38 9.96 -7.19
CA SER A 121 19.48 9.77 -8.14
C SER A 121 20.45 8.71 -7.65
N GLU A 122 20.90 8.82 -6.40
CA GLU A 122 21.81 7.85 -5.76
C GLU A 122 21.22 6.43 -5.80
N PHE A 123 19.94 6.29 -5.44
CA PHE A 123 19.24 5.01 -5.50
C PHE A 123 19.16 4.43 -6.92
N CYS A 124 18.89 5.27 -7.91
CA CYS A 124 18.83 4.85 -9.31
C CYS A 124 20.21 4.39 -9.82
N GLU A 125 21.28 5.08 -9.44
CA GLU A 125 22.66 4.70 -9.77
C GLU A 125 23.07 3.39 -9.13
N GLU A 126 22.71 3.15 -7.87
CA GLU A 126 22.94 1.89 -7.15
C GLU A 126 22.21 0.70 -7.77
N ASN A 127 21.13 0.96 -8.50
CA ASN A 127 20.35 -0.06 -9.21
C ASN A 127 20.68 -0.15 -10.71
N ASP A 128 21.90 0.21 -11.11
CA ASP A 128 22.46 0.06 -12.46
C ASP A 128 21.69 0.82 -13.56
N MET A 129 20.99 1.90 -13.21
CA MET A 129 20.27 2.71 -14.21
C MET A 129 21.23 3.58 -15.02
N ASN A 130 20.87 3.80 -16.28
CA ASN A 130 21.66 4.67 -17.15
C ASN A 130 21.65 6.12 -16.67
N VAL A 131 22.79 6.78 -16.61
CA VAL A 131 22.96 8.16 -16.15
C VAL A 131 21.95 9.14 -16.78
N ARG A 132 21.61 8.97 -18.06
CA ARG A 132 20.61 9.81 -18.73
C ARG A 132 19.19 9.57 -18.17
N GLN A 133 18.86 8.35 -17.80
CA GLN A 133 17.58 8.02 -17.18
C GLN A 133 17.53 8.56 -15.75
N VAL A 134 18.60 8.38 -14.99
CA VAL A 134 18.74 8.92 -13.63
C VAL A 134 18.48 10.42 -13.62
N MET A 135 19.19 11.16 -14.47
CA MET A 135 19.06 12.62 -14.56
C MET A 135 17.63 13.07 -14.92
N ARG A 136 17.00 12.35 -15.85
CA ARG A 136 15.61 12.65 -16.25
C ARG A 136 14.60 12.38 -15.14
N ILE A 137 14.75 11.26 -14.44
CA ILE A 137 13.88 10.86 -13.32
C ILE A 137 13.99 11.88 -12.19
N SER A 138 15.21 12.23 -11.83
CA SER A 138 15.52 13.18 -10.77
C SER A 138 14.88 14.54 -11.02
N LEU A 139 15.09 15.10 -12.23
CA LEU A 139 14.45 16.37 -12.64
C LEU A 139 12.92 16.26 -12.67
N ALA A 140 12.40 15.13 -13.14
CA ALA A 140 10.96 14.88 -13.20
C ALA A 140 10.31 14.91 -11.83
N ILE A 141 10.91 14.23 -10.88
CA ILE A 141 10.38 14.14 -9.51
C ILE A 141 10.50 15.49 -8.80
N GLU A 142 11.59 16.19 -8.97
CA GLU A 142 11.78 17.55 -8.46
C GLU A 142 10.67 18.50 -8.96
N GLU A 143 10.35 18.44 -10.25
CA GLU A 143 9.29 19.26 -10.85
C GLU A 143 7.91 18.88 -10.29
N ILE A 144 7.60 17.58 -10.21
CA ILE A 144 6.32 17.10 -9.64
C ILE A 144 6.17 17.55 -8.18
N MET A 145 7.19 17.35 -7.35
CA MET A 145 7.15 17.77 -5.95
C MET A 145 6.98 19.28 -5.83
N THR A 146 7.70 20.05 -6.64
CA THR A 146 7.58 21.52 -6.67
C THR A 146 6.18 21.96 -7.04
N MET A 147 5.54 21.34 -8.03
CA MET A 147 4.16 21.65 -8.43
C MET A 147 3.17 21.34 -7.30
N ILE A 148 3.31 20.19 -6.63
CA ILE A 148 2.45 19.82 -5.49
C ILE A 148 2.57 20.85 -4.37
N VAL A 149 3.78 21.28 -4.05
CA VAL A 149 4.04 22.30 -3.00
C VAL A 149 3.48 23.65 -3.40
N GLN A 150 3.68 24.09 -4.64
CA GLN A 150 3.15 25.37 -5.14
C GLN A 150 1.63 25.42 -5.11
N GLU A 151 0.95 24.35 -5.52
CA GLU A 151 -0.53 24.28 -5.49
C GLU A 151 -1.10 24.33 -4.07
N ASN A 152 -0.35 23.83 -3.10
CA ASN A 152 -0.76 23.86 -1.69
C ASN A 152 -0.34 25.14 -0.95
N SER A 153 0.44 26.02 -1.58
CA SER A 153 0.85 27.30 -0.98
C SER A 153 -0.37 28.26 -0.75
N PRO A 154 -0.43 29.00 0.37
CA PRO A 154 0.55 29.16 1.44
C PRO A 154 0.47 28.10 2.56
N GLY A 155 -0.22 26.99 2.38
CA GLY A 155 -0.30 25.89 3.34
C GLY A 155 0.99 25.06 3.36
N HIS A 156 1.16 24.27 4.44
CA HIS A 156 2.16 23.23 4.47
C HIS A 156 1.61 21.95 3.84
N VAL A 157 2.43 21.25 3.10
CA VAL A 157 2.14 19.92 2.56
C VAL A 157 3.28 18.98 2.93
N SER A 158 2.95 17.82 3.45
CA SER A 158 3.91 16.75 3.71
C SER A 158 3.84 15.73 2.58
N LEU A 159 4.99 15.40 2.02
CA LEU A 159 5.11 14.41 0.95
C LEU A 159 5.89 13.19 1.47
N ASP A 160 5.31 12.01 1.34
CA ASP A 160 5.98 10.73 1.57
C ASP A 160 6.35 10.13 0.23
N VAL A 161 7.65 9.98 -0.01
CA VAL A 161 8.19 9.44 -1.24
C VAL A 161 8.72 8.04 -1.00
N ARG A 162 8.23 7.08 -1.77
CA ARG A 162 8.72 5.71 -1.81
C ARG A 162 9.21 5.36 -3.19
N VAL A 163 10.48 4.99 -3.31
CA VAL A 163 11.10 4.53 -4.55
C VAL A 163 11.43 3.05 -4.39
N PHE A 164 11.10 2.26 -5.40
CA PHE A 164 11.38 0.83 -5.40
C PHE A 164 11.84 0.35 -6.77
N SER A 165 12.73 -0.62 -6.77
CA SER A 165 13.20 -1.31 -7.98
C SER A 165 12.83 -2.79 -7.88
N LEU A 166 12.07 -3.30 -8.86
CA LEU A 166 11.64 -4.69 -8.92
C LEU A 166 11.85 -5.23 -10.33
N GLN A 167 12.68 -6.26 -10.47
CA GLN A 167 12.87 -7.02 -11.74
C GLN A 167 13.11 -6.13 -12.97
N GLN A 168 13.93 -5.08 -12.86
CA GLN A 168 14.23 -4.07 -13.88
C GLN A 168 13.11 -3.04 -14.14
N GLU A 169 12.01 -3.07 -13.40
CA GLU A 169 11.02 -2.00 -13.38
C GLU A 169 11.26 -1.11 -12.15
N MET A 170 11.24 0.17 -12.34
CA MET A 170 11.33 1.14 -11.25
C MET A 170 9.98 1.77 -11.03
N GLY A 171 9.57 1.86 -9.76
CA GLY A 171 8.35 2.55 -9.37
C GLY A 171 8.63 3.63 -8.35
N ILE A 172 7.91 4.73 -8.47
CA ILE A 172 7.95 5.85 -7.53
C ILE A 172 6.52 6.11 -7.08
N ARG A 173 6.32 6.16 -5.77
CA ARG A 173 5.06 6.55 -5.17
C ARG A 173 5.26 7.80 -4.34
N ILE A 174 4.48 8.82 -4.62
CA ILE A 174 4.44 10.07 -3.86
C ILE A 174 3.06 10.15 -3.22
N SER A 175 3.00 10.13 -1.89
CA SER A 175 1.77 10.35 -1.14
C SER A 175 1.85 11.71 -0.46
N TYR A 176 0.78 12.49 -0.51
CA TYR A 176 0.78 13.84 0.07
C TYR A 176 -0.60 14.21 0.60
N ASP A 177 -0.60 14.97 1.66
CA ASP A 177 -1.78 15.59 2.23
C ASP A 177 -2.14 16.90 1.49
N GLY A 178 -3.18 17.57 1.92
CA GLY A 178 -3.57 18.85 1.36
C GLY A 178 -4.71 18.77 0.35
N ARG A 179 -4.71 19.70 -0.61
CA ARG A 179 -5.78 19.82 -1.61
C ARG A 179 -5.75 18.64 -2.58
N GLU A 180 -6.91 18.35 -3.15
CA GLU A 180 -6.98 17.42 -4.27
C GLU A 180 -6.31 18.04 -5.49
N TYR A 181 -5.22 17.44 -5.89
CA TYR A 181 -4.43 17.93 -7.03
C TYR A 181 -3.78 16.74 -7.74
N ASP A 182 -4.05 16.60 -9.02
CA ASP A 182 -3.41 15.64 -9.89
C ASP A 182 -2.47 16.38 -10.85
N PRO A 183 -1.14 16.28 -10.69
CA PRO A 183 -0.18 16.95 -11.58
C PRO A 183 -0.33 16.59 -13.05
N PHE A 184 -0.93 15.44 -13.37
CA PHE A 184 -1.11 14.95 -14.74
C PHE A 184 -2.54 15.13 -15.28
N GLY A 185 -3.54 15.35 -14.42
CA GLY A 185 -4.95 15.39 -14.79
C GLY A 185 -5.43 16.74 -15.35
N LEU A 186 -4.72 17.83 -15.07
CA LEU A 186 -5.16 19.20 -15.38
C LEU A 186 -4.68 19.76 -16.71
N HIS A 187 -3.99 18.96 -17.54
CA HIS A 187 -3.33 19.49 -18.72
C HIS A 187 -4.26 19.60 -19.92
N ALA A 188 -4.68 20.83 -20.21
CA ALA A 188 -5.05 21.19 -21.56
C ALA A 188 -3.78 21.09 -22.42
N LYS A 189 -3.71 20.10 -23.33
CA LYS A 189 -2.60 19.90 -24.26
C LYS A 189 -2.26 21.25 -24.96
N GLY A 190 -1.09 21.77 -24.66
CA GLY A 190 -0.55 22.96 -25.36
C GLY A 190 -0.20 24.16 -24.48
N ASP A 191 -0.32 24.07 -23.17
CA ASP A 191 0.13 25.15 -22.28
C ASP A 191 1.63 25.01 -22.01
N MET A 192 2.43 26.01 -22.34
CA MET A 192 3.90 26.00 -22.20
C MET A 192 4.36 25.83 -20.74
N GLN A 193 3.49 26.09 -19.78
CA GLN A 193 3.77 25.97 -18.36
C GLN A 193 3.90 24.51 -17.89
N TYR A 194 3.42 23.56 -18.70
CA TYR A 194 3.36 22.12 -18.34
C TYR A 194 4.19 21.21 -19.26
N LEU A 195 5.09 21.80 -20.06
CA LEU A 195 5.97 21.05 -20.97
C LEU A 195 6.81 19.98 -20.24
N GLY A 196 7.20 20.25 -18.99
CA GLY A 196 7.93 19.31 -18.15
C GLY A 196 7.10 18.08 -17.82
N VAL A 197 5.84 18.27 -17.42
CA VAL A 197 4.94 17.16 -17.04
C VAL A 197 4.59 16.29 -18.24
N ASP A 198 4.36 16.87 -19.41
CA ASP A 198 4.15 16.10 -20.65
C ASP A 198 5.39 15.28 -21.02
N LEU A 199 6.57 15.83 -20.80
CA LEU A 199 7.84 15.13 -21.04
C LEU A 199 8.01 13.95 -20.05
N ILE A 200 7.64 14.16 -18.80
CA ILE A 200 7.63 13.14 -17.75
C ILE A 200 6.62 12.05 -18.09
N ALA A 201 5.38 12.42 -18.43
CA ALA A 201 4.33 11.48 -18.78
C ALA A 201 4.74 10.54 -19.94
N ASN A 202 5.46 11.08 -20.93
CA ASN A 202 5.98 10.30 -22.06
C ASN A 202 7.15 9.37 -21.68
N MET A 203 7.79 9.57 -20.54
CA MET A 203 8.87 8.73 -20.04
C MET A 203 8.37 7.60 -19.16
N MET A 204 7.18 7.76 -18.59
CA MET A 204 6.58 6.80 -17.69
C MET A 204 5.77 5.78 -18.47
N ARG A 205 5.89 4.51 -18.08
CA ARG A 205 5.06 3.42 -18.60
C ARG A 205 3.62 3.53 -18.12
N SER A 206 3.44 4.01 -16.89
CA SER A 206 2.13 4.19 -16.27
C SER A 206 2.18 5.29 -15.23
N VAL A 207 1.15 6.13 -15.24
CA VAL A 207 0.90 7.15 -14.22
C VAL A 207 -0.49 6.90 -13.66
N VAL A 208 -0.60 6.73 -12.35
CA VAL A 208 -1.87 6.50 -11.66
C VAL A 208 -1.98 7.48 -10.51
N TYR A 209 -3.04 8.30 -10.54
CA TYR A 209 -3.41 9.16 -9.43
C TYR A 209 -4.63 8.60 -8.71
N GLN A 210 -4.61 8.65 -7.40
CA GLN A 210 -5.71 8.21 -6.55
C GLN A 210 -5.78 9.08 -5.30
N ARG A 211 -7.01 9.44 -4.88
CA ARG A 211 -7.25 10.07 -3.58
C ARG A 211 -8.07 9.15 -2.69
N THR A 212 -7.57 8.90 -1.48
CA THR A 212 -8.22 8.01 -0.51
C THR A 212 -8.10 8.60 0.89
N PHE A 213 -9.22 8.79 1.59
CA PHE A 213 -9.27 9.37 2.95
C PHE A 213 -8.53 10.71 3.12
N GLY A 214 -8.56 11.55 2.09
CA GLY A 214 -7.92 12.87 2.12
C GLY A 214 -6.44 12.89 1.77
N VAL A 215 -5.83 11.73 1.55
CA VAL A 215 -4.44 11.58 1.08
C VAL A 215 -4.43 11.36 -0.44
N ASN A 216 -3.65 12.17 -1.14
CA ASN A 216 -3.38 12.01 -2.55
C ASN A 216 -2.23 11.02 -2.73
N THR A 217 -2.31 10.15 -3.68
CA THR A 217 -1.25 9.17 -4.01
C THR A 217 -1.03 9.19 -5.50
N LEU A 218 0.18 9.51 -5.92
CA LEU A 218 0.65 9.46 -7.28
C LEU A 218 1.62 8.28 -7.41
N GLN A 219 1.35 7.37 -8.33
CA GLN A 219 2.21 6.24 -8.62
C GLN A 219 2.72 6.32 -10.05
N LEU A 220 4.03 6.29 -10.20
CA LEU A 220 4.76 6.35 -11.45
C LEU A 220 5.49 5.03 -11.65
N LEU A 221 5.36 4.42 -12.84
CA LEU A 221 6.13 3.26 -13.26
C LEU A 221 6.98 3.65 -14.48
N LEU A 222 8.24 3.31 -14.43
CA LEU A 222 9.21 3.58 -15.50
C LEU A 222 9.43 2.38 -16.39
#